data_fbfedd0b0ec30e6e4867f71545f40d06
#
_entry.id   fbfedd0b0ec30e6e4867f71545f40d06
#
_cell.length_a   1.000
_cell.length_b   1.000
_cell.length_c   1.000
_cell.angle_alpha   90.00
_cell.angle_beta   90.00
_cell.angle_gamma   90.00
#
_symmetry.space_group_name_H-M   'P 1'
#
loop_
_entity.id
_entity.type
_entity.pdbx_description
1 polymer ?
#
loop_
_entity_poly.entity_id
_entity_poly.type
_entity_poly.pdbx_seq_one_letter_code
_entity_poly.pdbx_strand_id
1 'polypeptide(L)'
;MKKALITGGATGIGKAMALLLAKNGYDVYITYNSTMPDYEIKKIKCNLESIDEIKSTVEAVGGVDVLVNNAGVSLIKMINDVTPKDYEKICAVNERAVYFMSKYCALDMIKKQSGAIINISSMWGQVGASCETLYSMTKAGVIGFTKALAQELAPSSITVNCIAPGIIDTRMNSMFDADELAKEVPLGRLGTPEEIANAVLFLAENKYITGQVLGINGGTVI
;
A
#
# COMPACT_ATOMS: atom_id res chain seq x y z
N MET A 1 19.12 -12.97 4.00
CA MET A 1 17.75 -12.65 4.47
C MET A 1 17.14 -11.73 3.42
N LYS A 2 15.90 -11.98 2.99
CA LYS A 2 15.21 -11.09 2.03
C LYS A 2 14.85 -9.78 2.71
N LYS A 3 15.06 -8.66 2.01
CA LYS A 3 14.72 -7.31 2.50
C LYS A 3 13.32 -6.91 2.07
N ALA A 4 12.52 -6.45 2.99
CA ALA A 4 11.21 -5.86 2.73
C ALA A 4 11.21 -4.36 3.08
N LEU A 5 10.69 -3.53 2.18
CA LEU A 5 10.44 -2.12 2.41
C LEU A 5 8.94 -1.85 2.39
N ILE A 6 8.42 -1.28 3.48
CA ILE A 6 6.99 -0.96 3.63
C ILE A 6 6.83 0.54 3.82
N THR A 7 6.11 1.20 2.93
CA THR A 7 5.80 2.62 3.12
C THR A 7 4.65 2.79 4.13
N GLY A 8 4.78 3.79 5.03
CA GLY A 8 3.76 4.04 6.06
C GLY A 8 3.62 2.92 7.09
N GLY A 9 4.75 2.33 7.52
CA GLY A 9 4.77 1.19 8.43
C GLY A 9 4.55 1.51 9.90
N ALA A 10 4.39 2.78 10.29
CA ALA A 10 4.37 3.15 11.71
C ALA A 10 3.12 2.68 12.47
N THR A 11 1.98 2.55 11.83
CA THR A 11 0.67 2.25 12.46
C THR A 11 -0.20 1.36 11.57
N GLY A 12 -1.33 0.88 12.10
CA GLY A 12 -2.40 0.21 11.36
C GLY A 12 -1.91 -0.97 10.51
N ILE A 13 -2.38 -1.02 9.26
CA ILE A 13 -2.06 -2.09 8.31
C ILE A 13 -0.55 -2.20 8.09
N GLY A 14 0.15 -1.06 7.95
CA GLY A 14 1.60 -1.04 7.74
C GLY A 14 2.38 -1.66 8.90
N LYS A 15 1.98 -1.39 10.16
CA LYS A 15 2.56 -2.00 11.36
C LYS A 15 2.34 -3.52 11.38
N ALA A 16 1.11 -3.97 11.11
CA ALA A 16 0.78 -5.40 11.08
C ALA A 16 1.61 -6.15 10.01
N MET A 17 1.74 -5.57 8.82
CA MET A 17 2.59 -6.13 7.76
C MET A 17 4.05 -6.20 8.16
N ALA A 18 4.59 -5.14 8.77
CA ALA A 18 5.99 -5.09 9.20
C ALA A 18 6.30 -6.19 10.24
N LEU A 19 5.43 -6.34 11.24
CA LEU A 19 5.57 -7.36 12.28
C LEU A 19 5.44 -8.77 11.70
N LEU A 20 4.48 -9.01 10.81
CA LEU A 20 4.28 -10.33 10.21
C LEU A 20 5.46 -10.73 9.31
N LEU A 21 5.94 -9.82 8.45
CA LEU A 21 7.09 -10.11 7.59
C LEU A 21 8.37 -10.33 8.43
N ALA A 22 8.61 -9.55 9.47
CA ALA A 22 9.74 -9.76 10.38
C ALA A 22 9.67 -11.14 11.07
N LYS A 23 8.49 -11.54 11.55
CA LYS A 23 8.25 -12.87 12.14
C LYS A 23 8.53 -14.01 11.12
N ASN A 24 8.35 -13.76 9.83
CA ASN A 24 8.62 -14.72 8.76
C ASN A 24 10.03 -14.58 8.15
N GLY A 25 10.96 -13.97 8.88
CA GLY A 25 12.39 -13.98 8.54
C GLY A 25 12.81 -12.94 7.49
N TYR A 26 12.00 -11.91 7.24
CA TYR A 26 12.42 -10.77 6.41
C TYR A 26 13.21 -9.75 7.22
N ASP A 27 14.19 -9.12 6.60
CA ASP A 27 14.85 -7.92 7.10
C ASP A 27 13.98 -6.71 6.72
N VAL A 28 13.15 -6.24 7.68
CA VAL A 28 12.09 -5.27 7.40
C VAL A 28 12.54 -3.85 7.69
N TYR A 29 12.34 -2.99 6.70
CA TYR A 29 12.45 -1.55 6.78
C TYR A 29 11.09 -0.91 6.59
N ILE A 30 10.77 0.09 7.38
CA ILE A 30 9.55 0.88 7.19
C ILE A 30 9.88 2.35 6.93
N THR A 31 8.99 3.04 6.19
CA THR A 31 9.00 4.49 6.21
C THR A 31 7.93 5.04 7.15
N TYR A 32 8.20 6.22 7.72
CA TYR A 32 7.23 7.03 8.46
C TYR A 32 7.44 8.51 8.12
N ASN A 33 6.42 9.33 8.31
CA ASN A 33 6.53 10.78 8.13
C ASN A 33 6.44 11.51 9.49
N SER A 34 5.24 11.66 10.03
CA SER A 34 4.97 12.40 11.28
C SER A 34 4.86 11.51 12.52
N THR A 35 4.32 10.30 12.36
CA THR A 35 4.10 9.39 13.48
C THR A 35 5.29 8.44 13.62
N MET A 36 6.02 8.56 14.75
CA MET A 36 7.11 7.64 15.08
C MET A 36 6.51 6.27 15.40
N PRO A 37 7.06 5.15 14.88
CA PRO A 37 6.63 3.80 15.30
C PRO A 37 6.93 3.55 16.77
N ASP A 38 5.99 2.91 17.46
CA ASP A 38 6.02 2.54 18.88
C ASP A 38 6.55 1.12 19.12
N TYR A 39 7.23 0.55 18.14
CA TYR A 39 7.78 -0.81 18.18
C TYR A 39 9.17 -0.85 17.53
N GLU A 40 9.95 -1.90 17.90
CA GLU A 40 11.31 -2.06 17.39
C GLU A 40 11.31 -2.55 15.94
N ILE A 41 11.79 -1.71 15.04
CA ILE A 41 11.91 -1.97 13.61
C ILE A 41 12.93 -1.01 12.98
N LYS A 42 13.57 -1.41 11.90
CA LYS A 42 14.37 -0.49 11.09
C LYS A 42 13.46 0.51 10.40
N LYS A 43 13.69 1.78 10.67
CA LYS A 43 12.79 2.87 10.25
C LYS A 43 13.54 4.02 9.62
N ILE A 44 12.96 4.58 8.57
CA ILE A 44 13.50 5.74 7.85
C ILE A 44 12.41 6.80 7.79
N LYS A 45 12.74 8.02 8.22
CA LYS A 45 11.84 9.15 8.02
C LYS A 45 11.83 9.52 6.55
N CYS A 46 10.66 9.59 5.93
CA CYS A 46 10.49 9.88 4.51
C CYS A 46 9.19 10.63 4.28
N ASN A 47 9.29 11.84 3.76
CA ASN A 47 8.16 12.56 3.22
C ASN A 47 7.91 12.08 1.78
N LEU A 48 6.85 11.31 1.60
CA LEU A 48 6.48 10.74 0.29
C LEU A 48 6.03 11.79 -0.76
N GLU A 49 5.86 13.04 -0.37
CA GLU A 49 5.66 14.15 -1.30
C GLU A 49 6.99 14.57 -1.99
N SER A 50 8.15 14.16 -1.45
CA SER A 50 9.48 14.46 -1.97
C SER A 50 10.06 13.27 -2.72
N ILE A 51 10.28 13.43 -4.03
CA ILE A 51 10.90 12.40 -4.88
C ILE A 51 12.36 12.13 -4.44
N ASP A 52 13.07 13.17 -3.99
CA ASP A 52 14.46 13.04 -3.54
C ASP A 52 14.55 12.22 -2.25
N GLU A 53 13.60 12.42 -1.30
CA GLU A 53 13.55 11.60 -0.09
C GLU A 53 13.16 10.15 -0.39
N ILE A 54 12.26 9.93 -1.36
CA ILE A 54 11.92 8.58 -1.85
C ILE A 54 13.17 7.88 -2.40
N LYS A 55 13.92 8.56 -3.27
CA LYS A 55 15.15 8.04 -3.86
C LYS A 55 16.19 7.71 -2.80
N SER A 56 16.47 8.66 -1.91
CA SER A 56 17.46 8.49 -0.82
C SER A 56 17.05 7.34 0.13
N THR A 57 15.74 7.16 0.38
CA THR A 57 15.22 6.04 1.19
C THR A 57 15.55 4.70 0.54
N VAL A 58 15.27 4.53 -0.75
CA VAL A 58 15.55 3.27 -1.46
C VAL A 58 17.06 3.00 -1.51
N GLU A 59 17.88 4.03 -1.75
CA GLU A 59 19.34 3.92 -1.73
C GLU A 59 19.87 3.50 -0.34
N ALA A 60 19.34 4.07 0.73
CA ALA A 60 19.72 3.74 2.11
C ALA A 60 19.36 2.30 2.51
N VAL A 61 18.22 1.76 2.04
CA VAL A 61 17.84 0.36 2.27
C VAL A 61 18.71 -0.57 1.44
N GLY A 62 18.92 -0.25 0.18
CA GLY A 62 19.72 -1.02 -0.78
C GLY A 62 19.20 -2.46 -0.99
N GLY A 63 18.97 -2.81 -2.23
CA GLY A 63 18.66 -4.20 -2.61
C GLY A 63 17.36 -4.76 -2.05
N VAL A 64 16.25 -4.00 -2.16
CA VAL A 64 14.90 -4.44 -1.74
C VAL A 64 14.47 -5.67 -2.54
N ASP A 65 13.95 -6.70 -1.87
CA ASP A 65 13.39 -7.92 -2.48
C ASP A 65 11.85 -7.89 -2.49
N VAL A 66 11.24 -7.23 -1.52
CA VAL A 66 9.79 -7.03 -1.42
C VAL A 66 9.50 -5.56 -1.13
N LEU A 67 8.77 -4.91 -2.02
CA LEU A 67 8.24 -3.56 -1.79
C LEU A 67 6.74 -3.64 -1.49
N VAL A 68 6.31 -2.97 -0.42
CA VAL A 68 4.89 -2.77 -0.12
C VAL A 68 4.59 -1.27 -0.12
N ASN A 69 3.91 -0.80 -1.15
CA ASN A 69 3.39 0.55 -1.24
C ASN A 69 2.07 0.63 -0.47
N ASN A 70 2.17 0.90 0.83
CA ASN A 70 1.02 0.93 1.74
C ASN A 70 0.62 2.36 2.14
N ALA A 71 1.55 3.28 2.23
CA ALA A 71 1.24 4.65 2.62
C ALA A 71 0.17 5.27 1.73
N GLY A 72 -0.78 5.93 2.34
CA GLY A 72 -1.85 6.63 1.65
C GLY A 72 -2.55 7.62 2.57
N VAL A 73 -3.19 8.59 1.96
CA VAL A 73 -4.05 9.57 2.63
C VAL A 73 -5.45 9.51 2.04
N SER A 74 -6.46 9.63 2.89
CA SER A 74 -7.86 9.73 2.51
C SER A 74 -8.28 11.20 2.45
N LEU A 75 -9.31 11.48 1.67
CA LEU A 75 -9.94 12.79 1.58
C LEU A 75 -11.45 12.59 1.40
N ILE A 76 -12.22 13.02 2.39
CA ILE A 76 -13.68 12.98 2.35
C ILE A 76 -14.15 14.42 2.15
N LYS A 77 -14.54 14.74 0.92
CA LYS A 77 -15.07 16.05 0.51
C LYS A 77 -16.01 15.90 -0.69
N MET A 78 -17.02 16.75 -0.73
CA MET A 78 -17.81 16.92 -1.96
C MET A 78 -16.92 17.50 -3.06
N ILE A 79 -17.23 17.20 -4.31
CA ILE A 79 -16.40 17.57 -5.47
C ILE A 79 -16.18 19.10 -5.58
N ASN A 80 -17.19 19.89 -5.20
CA ASN A 80 -17.12 21.36 -5.21
C ASN A 80 -16.23 21.94 -4.10
N ASP A 81 -15.90 21.16 -3.07
CA ASP A 81 -15.07 21.58 -1.93
C ASP A 81 -13.60 21.12 -2.06
N VAL A 82 -13.29 20.32 -3.06
CA VAL A 82 -11.93 19.86 -3.33
C VAL A 82 -11.11 21.00 -3.92
N THR A 83 -10.02 21.35 -3.25
CA THR A 83 -9.11 22.42 -3.70
C THR A 83 -7.95 21.84 -4.55
N PRO A 84 -7.28 22.68 -5.37
CA PRO A 84 -6.05 22.26 -6.05
C PRO A 84 -4.98 21.74 -5.08
N LYS A 85 -4.88 22.30 -3.86
CA LYS A 85 -3.94 21.83 -2.84
C LYS A 85 -4.28 20.42 -2.34
N ASP A 86 -5.56 20.11 -2.18
CA ASP A 86 -6.01 18.75 -1.83
C ASP A 86 -5.61 17.77 -2.94
N TYR A 87 -5.85 18.16 -4.19
CA TYR A 87 -5.48 17.36 -5.37
C TYR A 87 -3.98 17.05 -5.39
N GLU A 88 -3.13 18.07 -5.34
CA GLU A 88 -1.69 17.92 -5.37
C GLU A 88 -1.19 16.99 -4.25
N LYS A 89 -1.69 17.17 -3.03
CA LYS A 89 -1.28 16.38 -1.88
C LYS A 89 -1.66 14.91 -2.01
N ILE A 90 -2.92 14.62 -2.36
CA ILE A 90 -3.38 13.23 -2.44
C ILE A 90 -2.73 12.49 -3.60
N CYS A 91 -2.58 13.13 -4.77
CA CYS A 91 -1.88 12.54 -5.91
C CYS A 91 -0.39 12.34 -5.62
N ALA A 92 0.25 13.28 -4.89
CA ALA A 92 1.65 13.14 -4.53
C ALA A 92 1.91 11.88 -3.69
N VAL A 93 1.04 11.61 -2.70
CA VAL A 93 1.22 10.47 -1.79
C VAL A 93 0.68 9.17 -2.38
N ASN A 94 -0.56 9.19 -2.94
CA ASN A 94 -1.25 7.96 -3.33
C ASN A 94 -0.85 7.42 -4.71
N GLU A 95 -0.29 8.26 -5.59
CA GLU A 95 0.07 7.88 -6.96
C GLU A 95 1.56 8.12 -7.24
N ARG A 96 2.01 9.38 -7.19
CA ARG A 96 3.38 9.73 -7.53
C ARG A 96 4.42 8.99 -6.67
N ALA A 97 4.19 8.89 -5.37
CA ALA A 97 5.08 8.15 -4.48
C ALA A 97 5.10 6.66 -4.79
N VAL A 98 3.94 6.05 -5.07
CA VAL A 98 3.83 4.64 -5.46
C VAL A 98 4.63 4.36 -6.73
N TYR A 99 4.51 5.24 -7.74
CA TYR A 99 5.26 5.14 -8.98
C TYR A 99 6.78 5.18 -8.74
N PHE A 100 7.28 6.21 -8.03
CA PHE A 100 8.72 6.40 -7.86
C PHE A 100 9.37 5.40 -6.89
N MET A 101 8.67 4.99 -5.82
CA MET A 101 9.11 3.88 -4.97
C MET A 101 9.28 2.60 -5.79
N SER A 102 8.26 2.26 -6.59
CA SER A 102 8.31 1.08 -7.46
C SER A 102 9.43 1.18 -8.47
N LYS A 103 9.58 2.33 -9.14
CA LYS A 103 10.65 2.59 -10.11
C LYS A 103 12.04 2.34 -9.51
N TYR A 104 12.33 2.95 -8.37
CA TYR A 104 13.67 2.84 -7.78
C TYR A 104 13.95 1.46 -7.20
N CYS A 105 12.99 0.79 -6.57
CA CYS A 105 13.14 -0.58 -6.11
C CYS A 105 13.29 -1.58 -7.27
N ALA A 106 12.54 -1.38 -8.36
CA ALA A 106 12.60 -2.26 -9.53
C ALA A 106 13.98 -2.30 -10.19
N LEU A 107 14.78 -1.22 -10.12
CA LEU A 107 16.13 -1.21 -10.71
C LEU A 107 17.05 -2.32 -10.16
N ASP A 108 16.99 -2.57 -8.86
CA ASP A 108 17.78 -3.66 -8.25
C ASP A 108 17.10 -5.01 -8.42
N MET A 109 15.77 -5.07 -8.39
CA MET A 109 15.01 -6.31 -8.65
C MET A 109 15.27 -6.84 -10.07
N ILE A 110 15.33 -5.94 -11.08
CA ILE A 110 15.66 -6.28 -12.47
C ILE A 110 17.07 -6.87 -12.57
N LYS A 111 18.07 -6.28 -11.92
CA LYS A 111 19.44 -6.82 -11.91
C LYS A 111 19.50 -8.20 -11.24
N LYS A 112 18.70 -8.42 -10.20
CA LYS A 112 18.62 -9.71 -9.48
C LYS A 112 17.76 -10.75 -10.19
N GLN A 113 16.96 -10.37 -11.20
CA GLN A 113 15.93 -11.19 -11.83
C GLN A 113 14.99 -11.82 -10.81
N SER A 114 14.63 -11.05 -9.78
CA SER A 114 13.74 -11.48 -8.69
C SER A 114 13.22 -10.29 -7.89
N GLY A 115 11.95 -10.32 -7.52
CA GLY A 115 11.34 -9.31 -6.68
C GLY A 115 9.83 -9.51 -6.53
N ALA A 116 9.23 -8.78 -5.60
CA ALA A 116 7.79 -8.67 -5.47
C ALA A 116 7.41 -7.23 -5.09
N ILE A 117 6.43 -6.67 -5.79
CA ILE A 117 5.85 -5.36 -5.49
C ILE A 117 4.38 -5.57 -5.16
N ILE A 118 3.95 -5.13 -3.99
CA ILE A 118 2.55 -5.20 -3.55
C ILE A 118 2.07 -3.77 -3.31
N ASN A 119 1.05 -3.37 -4.04
CA ASN A 119 0.44 -2.05 -3.93
C ASN A 119 -0.86 -2.15 -3.12
N ILE A 120 -1.06 -1.26 -2.15
CA ILE A 120 -2.30 -1.20 -1.38
C ILE A 120 -3.20 -0.13 -2.00
N SER A 121 -4.25 -0.60 -2.68
CA SER A 121 -5.33 0.23 -3.21
C SER A 121 -6.47 0.37 -2.19
N SER A 122 -7.69 0.23 -2.62
CA SER A 122 -8.92 0.24 -1.83
C SER A 122 -10.06 -0.39 -2.65
N MET A 123 -11.09 -0.88 -2.00
CA MET A 123 -12.35 -1.22 -2.67
C MET A 123 -12.92 -0.01 -3.42
N TRP A 124 -12.71 1.21 -2.92
CA TRP A 124 -13.11 2.45 -3.61
C TRP A 124 -12.33 2.73 -4.89
N GLY A 125 -11.17 2.12 -5.08
CA GLY A 125 -10.47 2.10 -6.37
C GLY A 125 -11.10 1.17 -7.40
N GLN A 126 -11.94 0.22 -6.97
CA GLN A 126 -12.66 -0.72 -7.85
C GLN A 126 -14.04 -0.18 -8.27
N VAL A 127 -14.79 0.40 -7.31
CA VAL A 127 -16.19 0.80 -7.55
C VAL A 127 -16.46 2.30 -7.34
N GLY A 128 -15.54 3.05 -6.74
CA GLY A 128 -15.72 4.44 -6.38
C GLY A 128 -16.57 4.63 -5.12
N ALA A 129 -16.49 5.85 -4.52
CA ALA A 129 -17.33 6.23 -3.39
C ALA A 129 -17.74 7.70 -3.50
N SER A 130 -18.96 8.01 -3.07
CA SER A 130 -19.43 9.39 -2.90
C SER A 130 -18.58 10.11 -1.85
N CYS A 131 -18.35 11.40 -2.03
CA CYS A 131 -17.48 12.25 -1.20
C CYS A 131 -15.99 11.83 -1.18
N GLU A 132 -15.61 10.76 -1.87
CA GLU A 132 -14.23 10.29 -2.00
C GLU A 132 -13.79 10.19 -3.48
N THR A 133 -14.31 11.05 -4.35
CA THR A 133 -14.06 10.99 -5.80
C THR A 133 -12.58 11.06 -6.14
N LEU A 134 -11.83 11.95 -5.51
CA LEU A 134 -10.39 12.09 -5.73
C LEU A 134 -9.60 10.92 -5.14
N TYR A 135 -9.96 10.45 -3.95
CA TYR A 135 -9.35 9.25 -3.36
C TYR A 135 -9.58 8.02 -4.24
N SER A 136 -10.83 7.80 -4.67
CA SER A 136 -11.21 6.70 -5.58
C SER A 136 -10.42 6.75 -6.89
N MET A 137 -10.26 7.94 -7.48
CA MET A 137 -9.45 8.14 -8.68
C MET A 137 -8.00 7.70 -8.47
N THR A 138 -7.35 8.12 -7.36
CA THR A 138 -5.96 7.73 -7.09
C THR A 138 -5.83 6.23 -6.84
N LYS A 139 -6.78 5.62 -6.14
CA LYS A 139 -6.75 4.17 -5.87
C LYS A 139 -7.05 3.33 -7.11
N ALA A 140 -7.88 3.81 -8.02
CA ALA A 140 -8.08 3.22 -9.35
C ALA A 140 -6.81 3.34 -10.21
N GLY A 141 -6.11 4.47 -10.15
CA GLY A 141 -4.82 4.66 -10.81
C GLY A 141 -3.77 3.64 -10.37
N VAL A 142 -3.70 3.34 -9.07
CA VAL A 142 -2.81 2.29 -8.51
C VAL A 142 -3.15 0.91 -9.08
N ILE A 143 -4.43 0.59 -9.29
CA ILE A 143 -4.86 -0.68 -9.91
C ILE A 143 -4.37 -0.76 -11.35
N GLY A 144 -4.57 0.30 -12.14
CA GLY A 144 -4.09 0.38 -13.54
C GLY A 144 -2.57 0.28 -13.61
N PHE A 145 -1.86 1.02 -12.78
CA PHE A 145 -0.40 0.97 -12.66
C PHE A 145 0.11 -0.43 -12.33
N THR A 146 -0.52 -1.11 -11.37
CA THR A 146 -0.16 -2.49 -10.99
C THR A 146 -0.20 -3.43 -12.18
N LYS A 147 -1.27 -3.40 -12.96
CA LYS A 147 -1.45 -4.28 -14.14
C LYS A 147 -0.41 -4.00 -15.23
N ALA A 148 -0.13 -2.74 -15.50
CA ALA A 148 0.85 -2.34 -16.50
C ALA A 148 2.27 -2.75 -16.06
N LEU A 149 2.66 -2.43 -14.82
CA LEU A 149 3.97 -2.74 -14.29
C LEU A 149 4.20 -4.25 -14.16
N ALA A 150 3.15 -5.04 -13.89
CA ALA A 150 3.23 -6.48 -13.85
C ALA A 150 3.65 -7.08 -15.19
N GLN A 151 3.09 -6.58 -16.30
CA GLN A 151 3.46 -7.02 -17.66
C GLN A 151 4.90 -6.60 -18.00
N GLU A 152 5.29 -5.39 -17.64
CA GLU A 152 6.62 -4.85 -17.92
C GLU A 152 7.73 -5.61 -17.16
N LEU A 153 7.48 -5.99 -15.91
CA LEU A 153 8.48 -6.61 -15.05
C LEU A 153 8.45 -8.15 -15.03
N ALA A 154 7.42 -8.79 -15.57
CA ALA A 154 7.30 -10.24 -15.63
C ALA A 154 8.50 -10.93 -16.32
N PRO A 155 9.07 -10.40 -17.44
CA PRO A 155 10.26 -11.01 -18.06
C PRO A 155 11.49 -11.02 -17.12
N SER A 156 11.52 -10.18 -16.09
CA SER A 156 12.57 -10.13 -15.07
C SER A 156 12.24 -10.96 -13.82
N SER A 157 11.24 -11.85 -13.88
CA SER A 157 10.79 -12.68 -12.75
C SER A 157 10.36 -11.86 -11.52
N ILE A 158 9.79 -10.67 -11.73
CA ILE A 158 9.27 -9.80 -10.69
C ILE A 158 7.74 -9.85 -10.75
N THR A 159 7.11 -10.11 -9.60
CA THR A 159 5.65 -10.08 -9.49
C THR A 159 5.19 -8.71 -9.00
N VAL A 160 4.09 -8.21 -9.57
CA VAL A 160 3.46 -6.96 -9.14
C VAL A 160 1.97 -7.20 -8.94
N ASN A 161 1.49 -7.05 -7.72
CA ASN A 161 0.09 -7.28 -7.39
C ASN A 161 -0.48 -6.13 -6.57
N CYS A 162 -1.80 -6.09 -6.49
CA CYS A 162 -2.54 -5.10 -5.73
C CYS A 162 -3.44 -5.80 -4.69
N ILE A 163 -3.55 -5.22 -3.51
CA ILE A 163 -4.58 -5.55 -2.54
C ILE A 163 -5.56 -4.39 -2.51
N ALA A 164 -6.85 -4.68 -2.53
CA ALA A 164 -7.95 -3.73 -2.40
C ALA A 164 -8.70 -4.00 -1.08
N PRO A 165 -8.25 -3.39 0.04
CA PRO A 165 -8.94 -3.55 1.33
C PRO A 165 -10.33 -2.93 1.30
N GLY A 166 -11.24 -3.52 2.07
CA GLY A 166 -12.49 -2.90 2.48
C GLY A 166 -12.32 -2.00 3.69
N ILE A 167 -13.32 -1.97 4.56
CA ILE A 167 -13.29 -1.20 5.81
C ILE A 167 -12.50 -1.99 6.85
N ILE A 168 -11.32 -1.48 7.19
CA ILE A 168 -10.39 -2.11 8.14
C ILE A 168 -10.38 -1.31 9.44
N ASP A 169 -10.38 -1.99 10.58
CA ASP A 169 -10.30 -1.37 11.92
C ASP A 169 -8.92 -0.72 12.11
N THR A 170 -8.86 0.57 11.80
CA THR A 170 -7.66 1.38 11.86
C THR A 170 -8.00 2.82 12.24
N ARG A 171 -6.98 3.60 12.61
CA ARG A 171 -7.14 5.02 12.88
C ARG A 171 -7.77 5.81 11.72
N MET A 172 -7.64 5.35 10.48
CA MET A 172 -8.24 6.03 9.31
C MET A 172 -9.77 6.05 9.40
N ASN A 173 -10.37 5.01 10.00
CA ASN A 173 -11.82 4.86 10.17
C ASN A 173 -12.31 5.25 11.56
N SER A 174 -11.43 5.67 12.50
CA SER A 174 -11.78 5.94 13.90
C SER A 174 -12.73 7.11 14.13
N MET A 175 -12.99 7.91 13.10
CA MET A 175 -13.99 9.00 13.13
C MET A 175 -15.43 8.51 12.94
N PHE A 176 -15.61 7.26 12.54
CA PHE A 176 -16.91 6.64 12.30
C PHE A 176 -17.24 5.63 13.41
N ASP A 177 -18.53 5.39 13.62
CA ASP A 177 -19.01 4.34 14.52
C ASP A 177 -18.71 2.96 13.91
N ALA A 178 -17.97 2.13 14.63
CA ALA A 178 -17.54 0.82 14.14
C ALA A 178 -18.73 -0.16 13.93
N ASP A 179 -19.75 -0.07 14.78
CA ASP A 179 -20.94 -0.93 14.68
C ASP A 179 -21.80 -0.54 13.46
N GLU A 180 -21.89 0.76 13.14
CA GLU A 180 -22.56 1.22 11.92
C GLU A 180 -21.79 0.80 10.67
N LEU A 181 -20.47 0.97 10.64
CA LEU A 181 -19.65 0.51 9.52
C LEU A 181 -19.72 -1.01 9.32
N ALA A 182 -19.80 -1.78 10.41
CA ALA A 182 -19.90 -3.24 10.34
C ALA A 182 -21.18 -3.70 9.63
N LYS A 183 -22.27 -2.94 9.72
CA LYS A 183 -23.54 -3.24 9.03
C LYS A 183 -23.43 -3.09 7.50
N GLU A 184 -22.47 -2.30 7.01
CA GLU A 184 -22.23 -2.13 5.58
C GLU A 184 -21.42 -3.30 4.98
N VAL A 185 -20.78 -4.12 5.83
CA VAL A 185 -19.94 -5.23 5.40
C VAL A 185 -20.74 -6.53 5.41
N PRO A 186 -20.85 -7.28 4.31
CA PRO A 186 -21.63 -8.55 4.28
C PRO A 186 -21.20 -9.58 5.34
N LEU A 187 -19.90 -9.63 5.71
CA LEU A 187 -19.45 -10.48 6.82
C LEU A 187 -19.80 -9.94 8.20
N GLY A 188 -20.49 -8.79 8.32
CA GLY A 188 -21.01 -8.22 9.58
C GLY A 188 -19.92 -7.70 10.54
N ARG A 189 -18.71 -7.46 10.05
CA ARG A 189 -17.61 -6.92 10.86
C ARG A 189 -16.60 -6.16 10.01
N LEU A 190 -15.82 -5.32 10.64
CA LEU A 190 -14.65 -4.74 10.02
C LEU A 190 -13.55 -5.78 9.79
N GLY A 191 -12.73 -5.57 8.76
CA GLY A 191 -11.51 -6.34 8.60
C GLY A 191 -10.43 -5.92 9.61
N THR A 192 -9.45 -6.78 9.85
CA THR A 192 -8.31 -6.46 10.73
C THR A 192 -7.06 -6.15 9.91
N PRO A 193 -6.12 -5.36 10.46
CA PRO A 193 -4.82 -5.15 9.84
C PRO A 193 -4.06 -6.45 9.54
N GLU A 194 -4.21 -7.46 10.38
CA GLU A 194 -3.59 -8.78 10.25
C GLU A 194 -4.12 -9.57 9.05
N GLU A 195 -5.39 -9.41 8.70
CA GLU A 195 -5.98 -10.05 7.51
C GLU A 195 -5.35 -9.49 6.22
N ILE A 196 -5.07 -8.19 6.18
CA ILE A 196 -4.34 -7.58 5.07
C ILE A 196 -2.87 -8.01 5.06
N ALA A 197 -2.22 -8.07 6.23
CA ALA A 197 -0.84 -8.50 6.35
C ALA A 197 -0.63 -9.95 5.85
N ASN A 198 -1.57 -10.86 6.14
CA ASN A 198 -1.54 -12.24 5.65
C ASN A 198 -1.60 -12.31 4.13
N ALA A 199 -2.43 -11.48 3.49
CA ALA A 199 -2.50 -11.41 2.03
C ALA A 199 -1.18 -10.85 1.42
N VAL A 200 -0.56 -9.88 2.07
CA VAL A 200 0.76 -9.35 1.65
C VAL A 200 1.83 -10.45 1.72
N LEU A 201 1.91 -11.19 2.81
CA LEU A 201 2.87 -12.30 2.94
C LEU A 201 2.63 -13.36 1.87
N PHE A 202 1.37 -13.76 1.64
CA PHE A 202 1.01 -14.71 0.59
C PHE A 202 1.48 -14.25 -0.79
N LEU A 203 1.23 -12.98 -1.17
CA LEU A 203 1.65 -12.43 -2.46
C LEU A 203 3.16 -12.25 -2.56
N ALA A 204 3.85 -11.93 -1.48
CA ALA A 204 5.31 -11.79 -1.44
C ALA A 204 6.05 -13.13 -1.69
N GLU A 205 5.44 -14.23 -1.30
CA GLU A 205 6.01 -15.57 -1.43
C GLU A 205 5.58 -16.29 -2.71
N ASN A 206 4.43 -15.94 -3.28
CA ASN A 206 3.91 -16.58 -4.48
C ASN A 206 4.55 -15.99 -5.76
N LYS A 207 5.25 -16.83 -6.51
CA LYS A 207 6.00 -16.42 -7.71
C LYS A 207 5.24 -16.59 -9.02
N TYR A 208 4.00 -17.09 -8.97
CA TYR A 208 3.17 -17.29 -10.17
C TYR A 208 1.91 -16.42 -10.22
N ILE A 209 1.75 -15.52 -9.24
CA ILE A 209 0.67 -14.54 -9.20
C ILE A 209 1.26 -13.17 -9.54
N THR A 210 0.82 -12.56 -10.66
CA THR A 210 1.20 -11.20 -11.04
C THR A 210 0.04 -10.51 -11.77
N GLY A 211 -0.04 -9.19 -11.66
CA GLY A 211 -1.09 -8.36 -12.27
C GLY A 211 -2.47 -8.48 -11.60
N GLN A 212 -2.59 -9.15 -10.47
CA GLN A 212 -3.86 -9.41 -9.82
C GLN A 212 -4.24 -8.30 -8.85
N VAL A 213 -5.56 -8.11 -8.69
CA VAL A 213 -6.17 -7.24 -7.67
C VAL A 213 -6.94 -8.14 -6.72
N LEU A 214 -6.42 -8.30 -5.51
CA LEU A 214 -7.03 -9.14 -4.48
C LEU A 214 -7.89 -8.30 -3.55
N GLY A 215 -9.21 -8.46 -3.62
CA GLY A 215 -10.15 -7.83 -2.71
C GLY A 215 -10.12 -8.52 -1.33
N ILE A 216 -9.85 -7.74 -0.28
CA ILE A 216 -9.97 -8.18 1.12
C ILE A 216 -10.96 -7.24 1.79
N ASN A 217 -12.24 -7.44 1.52
CA ASN A 217 -13.28 -6.44 1.77
C ASN A 217 -14.55 -7.00 2.43
N GLY A 218 -14.53 -8.23 2.94
CA GLY A 218 -15.66 -8.83 3.62
C GLY A 218 -16.89 -9.04 2.74
N GLY A 219 -16.73 -9.06 1.40
CA GLY A 219 -17.82 -9.23 0.43
C GLY A 219 -18.46 -7.91 -0.02
N THR A 220 -17.94 -6.74 0.39
CA THR A 220 -18.50 -5.43 -0.01
C THR A 220 -18.38 -5.19 -1.52
N VAL A 221 -17.32 -5.70 -2.13
CA VAL A 221 -17.12 -5.67 -3.58
C VAL A 221 -16.76 -7.06 -4.07
N ILE A 222 -17.53 -7.55 -5.07
CA ILE A 222 -17.37 -8.88 -5.68
C ILE A 222 -17.00 -8.72 -7.15
#